data_5d2833eb809f34d1cf3c29df26fbf441
#
_entry.id   5d2833eb809f34d1cf3c29df26fbf441
#
_cell.length_a   1.000
_cell.length_b   1.000
_cell.length_c   1.000
_cell.angle_alpha   90.00
_cell.angle_beta   90.00
_cell.angle_gamma   90.00
#
_symmetry.space_group_name_H-M   'P 1'
#
loop_
_entity.id
_entity.type
_entity.pdbx_description
1 polymer ?
#
loop_
_entity_poly.entity_id
_entity_poly.type
_entity_poly.pdbx_seq_one_letter_code
_entity_poly.pdbx_strand_id
1 'polypeptide(L)'
;MIGLVDLLPFASAPAQTRGRRHSECPPPTRTEYQRDRDRIVHSTAFRRLVYKTQVFLNHEGDLFRTRLTHSLEVAQLGRSIARSLQINEDLVEAISLAHDLGHTPFGHAGQDALNGCMADFGDFEHNLQSLRVVDKLEERYPLYDGLNLTFETREGILKHCSRTHALQLESEEPNGVGARFLRNERPSLEAQLCNFCLLYTSDAADERSS
;
A
#
# COMPACT_ATOMS: atom_id res chain seq x y z
N MET A 1 -10.13 -21.60 16.95
CA MET A 1 -9.50 -21.90 15.66
C MET A 1 -9.99 -20.86 14.70
N ILE A 2 -9.10 -19.96 14.24
CA ILE A 2 -9.41 -19.02 13.14
C ILE A 2 -9.59 -19.90 11.92
N GLY A 3 -10.77 -19.85 11.28
CA GLY A 3 -11.06 -20.65 10.09
C GLY A 3 -9.99 -20.39 9.04
N LEU A 4 -9.15 -21.38 8.80
CA LEU A 4 -8.20 -21.40 7.69
C LEU A 4 -9.04 -21.41 6.42
N VAL A 5 -9.11 -20.30 5.72
CA VAL A 5 -9.52 -20.30 4.31
C VAL A 5 -8.49 -21.17 3.60
N ASP A 6 -8.94 -22.17 2.85
CA ASP A 6 -8.05 -23.01 2.03
C ASP A 6 -7.44 -22.13 0.94
N LEU A 7 -6.25 -21.61 1.21
CA LEU A 7 -5.47 -20.83 0.26
C LEU A 7 -4.77 -21.77 -0.72
N LEU A 8 -4.70 -21.37 -1.97
CA LEU A 8 -3.91 -22.09 -2.97
C LEU A 8 -2.41 -22.02 -2.64
N PRO A 9 -1.59 -23.02 -3.09
CA PRO A 9 -0.17 -23.12 -2.71
C PRO A 9 0.69 -21.89 -3.10
N PHE A 10 0.24 -21.10 -4.06
CA PHE A 10 0.92 -19.90 -4.54
C PHE A 10 0.45 -18.61 -3.84
N ALA A 11 -0.54 -18.70 -2.97
CA ALA A 11 -1.03 -17.56 -2.19
C ALA A 11 -0.09 -17.25 -1.03
N SER A 12 -0.03 -15.98 -0.63
CA SER A 12 0.75 -15.52 0.52
C SER A 12 0.11 -16.02 1.83
N ALA A 13 0.60 -17.13 2.36
CA ALA A 13 0.12 -17.65 3.63
C ALA A 13 0.72 -16.85 4.81
N PRO A 14 -0.09 -16.41 5.80
CA PRO A 14 0.42 -15.65 6.96
C PRO A 14 1.49 -16.38 7.77
N ALA A 15 1.44 -17.71 7.79
CA ALA A 15 2.44 -18.54 8.47
C ALA A 15 3.80 -18.59 7.75
N GLN A 16 3.85 -18.18 6.49
CA GLN A 16 5.05 -18.17 5.64
C GLN A 16 5.55 -16.75 5.38
N THR A 17 5.03 -15.75 6.09
CA THR A 17 5.48 -14.36 5.95
C THR A 17 6.98 -14.24 6.20
N ARG A 18 7.65 -13.39 5.43
CA ARG A 18 9.05 -13.00 5.66
C ARG A 18 9.22 -12.15 6.92
N GLY A 19 8.12 -11.80 7.58
CA GLY A 19 8.11 -11.10 8.86
C GLY A 19 8.12 -9.59 8.75
N ARG A 20 8.54 -8.98 9.84
CA ARG A 20 8.57 -7.53 10.08
C ARG A 20 10.00 -7.06 10.30
N ARG A 21 10.26 -5.77 10.10
CA ARG A 21 11.56 -5.16 10.40
C ARG A 21 11.95 -5.32 11.89
N HIS A 22 10.98 -5.08 12.77
CA HIS A 22 11.15 -5.24 14.21
C HIS A 22 10.38 -6.46 14.65
N SER A 23 11.06 -7.39 15.32
CA SER A 23 10.46 -8.63 15.82
C SER A 23 9.41 -8.32 16.88
N GLU A 24 8.24 -8.93 16.76
CA GLU A 24 7.13 -8.81 17.71
C GLU A 24 6.48 -10.18 17.93
N CYS A 25 5.85 -10.35 19.08
CA CYS A 25 5.07 -11.56 19.34
C CYS A 25 3.91 -11.66 18.34
N PRO A 26 3.64 -12.86 17.79
CA PRO A 26 2.50 -13.10 16.92
C PRO A 26 1.19 -12.69 17.61
N PRO A 27 0.23 -12.12 16.88
CA PRO A 27 -1.05 -11.75 17.48
C PRO A 27 -1.86 -13.00 17.83
N PRO A 28 -2.49 -13.06 19.04
CA PRO A 28 -3.15 -14.28 19.50
C PRO A 28 -4.47 -14.60 18.79
N THR A 29 -5.14 -13.59 18.22
CA THR A 29 -6.54 -13.72 17.74
C THR A 29 -6.74 -13.34 16.27
N ARG A 30 -5.68 -12.96 15.56
CA ARG A 30 -5.74 -12.50 14.17
C ARG A 30 -4.49 -12.92 13.40
N THR A 31 -4.55 -12.87 12.06
CA THR A 31 -3.39 -13.13 11.21
C THR A 31 -2.44 -11.94 11.20
N GLU A 32 -1.20 -12.13 10.71
CA GLU A 32 -0.24 -11.03 10.53
C GLU A 32 -0.75 -9.97 9.55
N TYR A 33 -1.45 -10.38 8.48
CA TYR A 33 -2.01 -9.43 7.52
C TYR A 33 -3.23 -8.69 8.05
N GLN A 34 -4.06 -9.33 8.87
CA GLN A 34 -5.13 -8.64 9.62
C GLN A 34 -4.54 -7.59 10.58
N ARG A 35 -3.42 -7.91 11.23
CA ARG A 35 -2.70 -6.95 12.06
C ARG A 35 -2.19 -5.77 11.26
N ASP A 36 -1.67 -5.99 10.06
CA ASP A 36 -1.24 -4.91 9.16
C ASP A 36 -2.40 -4.01 8.76
N ARG A 37 -3.51 -4.58 8.30
CA ARG A 37 -4.73 -3.84 8.01
C ARG A 37 -5.15 -2.94 9.17
N ASP A 38 -5.22 -3.49 10.38
CA ASP A 38 -5.63 -2.75 11.57
C ASP A 38 -4.65 -1.58 11.85
N ARG A 39 -3.34 -1.80 11.68
CA ARG A 39 -2.33 -0.74 11.83
C ARG A 39 -2.51 0.38 10.82
N ILE A 40 -2.78 0.03 9.57
CA ILE A 40 -3.03 0.99 8.48
C ILE A 40 -4.28 1.82 8.78
N VAL A 41 -5.42 1.17 9.06
CA VAL A 41 -6.71 1.86 9.31
C VAL A 41 -6.61 2.82 10.50
N HIS A 42 -5.83 2.46 11.51
CA HIS A 42 -5.64 3.31 12.69
C HIS A 42 -4.52 4.35 12.53
N SER A 43 -3.80 4.41 11.40
CA SER A 43 -2.73 5.39 11.17
C SER A 43 -3.28 6.80 10.95
N THR A 44 -2.44 7.80 11.20
CA THR A 44 -2.76 9.20 10.93
C THR A 44 -2.82 9.46 9.42
N ALA A 45 -1.93 8.85 8.66
CA ALA A 45 -1.88 8.97 7.20
C ALA A 45 -3.17 8.47 6.54
N PHE A 46 -3.72 7.33 6.99
CA PHE A 46 -4.97 6.80 6.47
C PHE A 46 -6.16 7.75 6.71
N ARG A 47 -6.27 8.33 7.89
CA ARG A 47 -7.32 9.34 8.19
C ARG A 47 -7.21 10.58 7.30
N ARG A 48 -5.98 11.00 6.96
CA ARG A 48 -5.73 12.15 6.09
C ARG A 48 -6.16 11.93 4.65
N LEU A 49 -6.39 10.69 4.21
CA LEU A 49 -6.88 10.40 2.86
C LEU A 49 -8.26 11.01 2.58
N VAL A 50 -9.06 11.28 3.61
CA VAL A 50 -10.36 11.96 3.47
C VAL A 50 -10.22 13.38 2.93
N TYR A 51 -9.09 14.03 3.18
CA TYR A 51 -8.82 15.41 2.74
C TYR A 51 -8.08 15.48 1.40
N LYS A 52 -7.72 14.33 0.82
CA LYS A 52 -7.03 14.26 -0.47
C LYS A 52 -8.03 13.88 -1.54
N THR A 53 -8.13 14.73 -2.57
CA THR A 53 -9.02 14.49 -3.72
C THR A 53 -8.43 13.41 -4.62
N GLN A 54 -9.29 12.63 -5.27
CA GLN A 54 -8.86 11.65 -6.28
C GLN A 54 -8.54 12.34 -7.60
N VAL A 55 -9.51 13.03 -8.19
CA VAL A 55 -9.41 13.74 -9.48
C VAL A 55 -9.89 15.19 -9.33
N PHE A 56 -11.08 15.41 -8.79
CA PHE A 56 -11.71 16.74 -8.65
C PHE A 56 -11.60 17.30 -7.24
N LEU A 57 -11.60 18.64 -7.13
CA LEU A 57 -11.59 19.33 -5.84
C LEU A 57 -12.96 19.20 -5.16
N ASN A 58 -12.98 18.81 -3.88
CA ASN A 58 -14.20 18.51 -3.12
C ASN A 58 -15.07 19.72 -2.73
N HIS A 59 -14.72 20.94 -3.13
CA HIS A 59 -15.44 22.16 -2.70
C HIS A 59 -16.74 22.43 -3.52
N GLU A 60 -17.02 21.63 -4.56
CA GLU A 60 -18.21 21.81 -5.40
C GLU A 60 -19.36 20.83 -5.08
N GLY A 61 -19.24 20.02 -4.02
CA GLY A 61 -20.33 19.12 -3.56
C GLY A 61 -19.87 17.84 -2.86
N ASP A 62 -20.79 17.21 -2.14
CA ASP A 62 -20.54 16.03 -1.28
C ASP A 62 -20.37 14.70 -2.06
N LEU A 63 -20.51 14.72 -3.38
CA LEU A 63 -20.50 13.52 -4.24
C LEU A 63 -19.11 13.17 -4.79
N PHE A 64 -18.10 13.99 -4.52
CA PHE A 64 -16.76 13.75 -5.05
C PHE A 64 -16.00 12.68 -4.27
N ARG A 65 -15.38 11.79 -5.01
CA ARG A 65 -14.59 10.67 -4.50
C ARG A 65 -13.30 11.17 -3.84
N THR A 66 -13.13 10.88 -2.55
CA THR A 66 -11.87 11.10 -1.85
C THR A 66 -10.92 9.91 -2.07
N ARG A 67 -9.62 10.07 -1.77
CA ARG A 67 -8.68 8.94 -1.79
C ARG A 67 -9.04 7.89 -0.74
N LEU A 68 -9.67 8.27 0.36
CA LEU A 68 -10.17 7.32 1.36
C LEU A 68 -11.25 6.40 0.78
N THR A 69 -12.28 6.99 0.14
CA THR A 69 -13.36 6.20 -0.46
C THR A 69 -12.85 5.34 -1.60
N HIS A 70 -11.91 5.85 -2.42
CA HIS A 70 -11.23 5.07 -3.45
C HIS A 70 -10.51 3.85 -2.87
N SER A 71 -9.68 4.04 -1.83
CA SER A 71 -8.95 2.93 -1.20
C SER A 71 -9.89 1.86 -0.64
N LEU A 72 -11.05 2.25 -0.09
CA LEU A 72 -12.07 1.32 0.39
C LEU A 72 -12.73 0.54 -0.75
N GLU A 73 -13.04 1.18 -1.87
CA GLU A 73 -13.62 0.53 -3.05
C GLU A 73 -12.65 -0.48 -3.68
N VAL A 74 -11.38 -0.09 -3.82
CA VAL A 74 -10.31 -1.00 -4.29
C VAL A 74 -10.17 -2.21 -3.36
N ALA A 75 -10.17 -1.98 -2.06
CA ALA A 75 -10.08 -3.05 -1.07
C ALA A 75 -11.28 -4.00 -1.16
N GLN A 76 -12.50 -3.49 -1.30
CA GLN A 76 -13.71 -4.29 -1.43
C GLN A 76 -13.70 -5.15 -2.70
N LEU A 77 -13.36 -4.55 -3.84
CA LEU A 77 -13.25 -5.23 -5.13
C LEU A 77 -12.15 -6.31 -5.07
N GLY A 78 -10.97 -5.92 -4.61
CA GLY A 78 -9.80 -6.81 -4.51
C GLY A 78 -10.08 -8.01 -3.62
N ARG A 79 -10.70 -7.84 -2.45
CA ARG A 79 -11.10 -8.94 -1.56
C ARG A 79 -12.07 -9.91 -2.23
N SER A 80 -13.06 -9.39 -2.96
CA SER A 80 -14.04 -10.23 -3.64
C SER A 80 -13.39 -11.12 -4.70
N ILE A 81 -12.44 -10.56 -5.47
CA ILE A 81 -11.69 -11.31 -6.48
C ILE A 81 -10.70 -12.27 -5.78
N ALA A 82 -9.98 -11.83 -4.75
CA ALA A 82 -9.04 -12.67 -4.00
C ALA A 82 -9.71 -13.92 -3.44
N ARG A 83 -10.91 -13.78 -2.87
CA ARG A 83 -11.72 -14.91 -2.39
C ARG A 83 -12.05 -15.90 -3.51
N SER A 84 -12.42 -15.39 -4.68
CA SER A 84 -12.73 -16.22 -5.84
C SER A 84 -11.51 -16.96 -6.39
N LEU A 85 -10.33 -16.36 -6.27
CA LEU A 85 -9.04 -16.91 -6.68
C LEU A 85 -8.36 -17.75 -5.59
N GLN A 86 -8.95 -17.85 -4.39
CA GLN A 86 -8.38 -18.53 -3.22
C GLN A 86 -6.97 -18.03 -2.86
N ILE A 87 -6.72 -16.73 -3.03
CA ILE A 87 -5.52 -16.02 -2.54
C ILE A 87 -5.87 -15.20 -1.29
N ASN A 88 -4.86 -14.62 -0.63
CA ASN A 88 -5.04 -14.01 0.68
C ASN A 88 -5.79 -12.67 0.62
N GLU A 89 -7.07 -12.67 0.98
CA GLU A 89 -7.91 -11.46 0.97
C GLU A 89 -7.48 -10.40 2.00
N ASP A 90 -6.93 -10.80 3.15
CA ASP A 90 -6.45 -9.85 4.17
C ASP A 90 -5.22 -9.08 3.69
N LEU A 91 -4.31 -9.74 2.96
CA LEU A 91 -3.14 -9.08 2.36
C LEU A 91 -3.56 -8.12 1.25
N VAL A 92 -4.48 -8.54 0.38
CA VAL A 92 -5.06 -7.66 -0.67
C VAL A 92 -5.70 -6.43 -0.03
N GLU A 93 -6.47 -6.59 1.03
CA GLU A 93 -7.10 -5.48 1.77
C GLU A 93 -6.04 -4.53 2.35
N ALA A 94 -5.03 -5.06 3.05
CA ALA A 94 -3.97 -4.25 3.65
C ALA A 94 -3.21 -3.42 2.62
N ILE A 95 -2.81 -4.03 1.49
CA ILE A 95 -2.12 -3.33 0.40
C ILE A 95 -3.02 -2.24 -0.20
N SER A 96 -4.28 -2.58 -0.48
CA SER A 96 -5.25 -1.65 -1.08
C SER A 96 -5.52 -0.43 -0.20
N LEU A 97 -5.58 -0.60 1.12
CA LEU A 97 -5.78 0.51 2.05
C LEU A 97 -4.53 1.39 2.20
N ALA A 98 -3.34 0.84 1.95
CA ALA A 98 -2.08 1.54 2.17
C ALA A 98 -1.49 2.20 0.92
N HIS A 99 -1.96 1.86 -0.28
CA HIS A 99 -1.29 2.24 -1.53
C HIS A 99 -1.13 3.76 -1.74
N ASP A 100 -2.06 4.56 -1.23
CA ASP A 100 -2.13 6.01 -1.42
C ASP A 100 -1.68 6.85 -0.21
N LEU A 101 -1.13 6.23 0.85
CA LEU A 101 -0.78 6.94 2.09
C LEU A 101 0.20 8.09 1.85
N GLY A 102 1.14 7.92 0.93
CA GLY A 102 2.15 8.92 0.55
C GLY A 102 1.76 9.81 -0.62
N HIS A 103 0.55 9.69 -1.17
CA HIS A 103 0.16 10.50 -2.32
C HIS A 103 0.00 11.98 -1.94
N THR A 104 0.38 12.87 -2.86
CA THR A 104 0.25 14.33 -2.71
C THR A 104 -1.22 14.78 -2.78
N PRO A 105 -1.59 15.94 -2.22
CA PRO A 105 -2.81 16.63 -2.60
C PRO A 105 -2.75 17.06 -4.07
N PHE A 106 -3.91 17.28 -4.70
CA PHE A 106 -4.04 17.70 -6.10
C PHE A 106 -3.54 16.70 -7.16
N GLY A 107 -3.59 15.41 -6.86
CA GLY A 107 -3.29 14.34 -7.81
C GLY A 107 -1.90 14.43 -8.44
N HIS A 108 -1.81 14.19 -9.74
CA HIS A 108 -0.53 14.22 -10.48
C HIS A 108 0.05 15.64 -10.58
N ALA A 109 -0.78 16.67 -10.72
CA ALA A 109 -0.29 18.04 -10.75
C ALA A 109 0.45 18.42 -9.46
N GLY A 110 -0.04 17.99 -8.30
CA GLY A 110 0.65 18.18 -7.02
C GLY A 110 1.96 17.39 -6.93
N GLN A 111 2.00 16.18 -7.49
CA GLN A 111 3.23 15.40 -7.57
C GLN A 111 4.28 16.06 -8.45
N ASP A 112 3.89 16.53 -9.64
CA ASP A 112 4.81 17.17 -10.59
C ASP A 112 5.37 18.47 -10.02
N ALA A 113 4.53 19.28 -9.38
CA ALA A 113 4.97 20.51 -8.71
C ALA A 113 5.96 20.21 -7.58
N LEU A 114 5.67 19.21 -6.74
CA LEU A 114 6.56 18.80 -5.65
C LEU A 114 7.87 18.22 -6.18
N ASN A 115 7.80 17.43 -7.24
CA ASN A 115 8.97 16.87 -7.90
C ASN A 115 9.91 17.97 -8.43
N GLY A 116 9.33 19.00 -9.07
CA GLY A 116 10.08 20.18 -9.50
C GLY A 116 10.75 20.94 -8.34
N CYS A 117 10.07 21.07 -7.21
CA CYS A 117 10.64 21.70 -6.01
C CYS A 117 11.73 20.85 -5.35
N MET A 118 11.72 19.55 -5.56
CA MET A 118 12.64 18.58 -4.96
C MET A 118 13.85 18.24 -5.84
N ALA A 119 13.99 18.86 -7.02
CA ALA A 119 15.01 18.53 -8.02
C ALA A 119 16.45 18.49 -7.45
N ASP A 120 16.78 19.38 -6.51
CA ASP A 120 18.11 19.41 -5.86
C ASP A 120 18.22 18.47 -4.65
N PHE A 121 17.11 17.84 -4.22
CA PHE A 121 17.02 17.02 -3.00
C PHE A 121 16.62 15.57 -3.26
N GLY A 122 16.62 15.15 -4.50
CA GLY A 122 16.09 13.87 -4.98
C GLY A 122 14.66 13.98 -5.48
N ASP A 123 14.26 13.06 -6.31
CA ASP A 123 12.94 13.05 -6.91
C ASP A 123 11.85 12.73 -5.87
N PHE A 124 10.64 13.24 -6.09
CA PHE A 124 9.47 12.84 -5.33
C PHE A 124 8.70 11.74 -6.09
N GLU A 125 8.49 10.61 -5.44
CA GLU A 125 7.71 9.49 -5.98
C GLU A 125 6.75 8.98 -4.89
N HIS A 126 5.44 8.95 -5.20
CA HIS A 126 4.38 8.68 -4.21
C HIS A 126 4.41 7.27 -3.63
N ASN A 127 4.87 6.24 -4.37
CA ASN A 127 4.98 4.88 -3.82
C ASN A 127 6.12 4.79 -2.80
N LEU A 128 7.27 5.45 -3.09
CA LEU A 128 8.36 5.57 -2.11
C LEU A 128 7.92 6.35 -0.88
N GLN A 129 7.16 7.43 -1.09
CA GLN A 129 6.62 8.20 0.02
C GLN A 129 5.59 7.38 0.82
N SER A 130 4.76 6.54 0.18
CA SER A 130 3.86 5.62 0.88
C SER A 130 4.64 4.63 1.75
N LEU A 131 5.71 4.06 1.21
CA LEU A 131 6.61 3.19 1.95
C LEU A 131 7.27 3.93 3.12
N ARG A 132 7.76 5.17 2.88
CA ARG A 132 8.37 6.00 3.93
C ARG A 132 7.39 6.34 5.05
N VAL A 133 6.12 6.60 4.72
CA VAL A 133 5.06 6.84 5.71
C VAL A 133 4.91 5.65 6.64
N VAL A 134 4.77 4.44 6.09
CA VAL A 134 4.54 3.24 6.90
C VAL A 134 5.80 2.71 7.61
N ASP A 135 6.98 3.03 7.10
CA ASP A 135 8.25 2.54 7.64
C ASP A 135 8.91 3.51 8.63
N LYS A 136 8.66 4.84 8.50
CA LYS A 136 9.43 5.86 9.24
C LYS A 136 8.59 7.00 9.82
N LEU A 137 7.50 7.44 9.18
CA LEU A 137 6.84 8.71 9.52
C LEU A 137 5.63 8.58 10.45
N GLU A 138 5.04 7.40 10.59
CA GLU A 138 3.98 7.18 11.57
C GLU A 138 4.60 6.95 12.94
N GLU A 139 4.31 7.84 13.87
CA GLU A 139 4.80 7.81 15.26
C GLU A 139 3.71 7.20 16.18
N ARG A 140 3.63 5.89 16.24
CA ARG A 140 2.59 5.20 17.00
C ARG A 140 3.12 4.27 18.08
N TYR A 141 4.32 3.77 17.90
CA TYR A 141 4.91 2.77 18.78
C TYR A 141 6.19 3.32 19.42
N PRO A 142 6.38 3.18 20.77
CA PRO A 142 7.51 3.78 21.45
C PRO A 142 8.85 3.07 21.17
N LEU A 143 8.82 1.88 20.58
CA LEU A 143 10.02 1.05 20.39
C LEU A 143 10.62 1.16 18.99
N TYR A 144 9.88 1.71 18.02
CA TYR A 144 10.31 1.84 16.63
C TYR A 144 9.47 2.86 15.87
N ASP A 145 10.03 3.40 14.83
CA ASP A 145 9.35 4.28 13.89
C ASP A 145 8.45 3.49 12.95
N GLY A 146 7.43 4.15 12.40
CA GLY A 146 6.51 3.57 11.43
C GLY A 146 5.49 2.61 12.03
N LEU A 147 4.87 1.84 11.13
CA LEU A 147 3.82 0.87 11.46
C LEU A 147 4.34 -0.56 11.64
N ASN A 148 5.60 -0.83 11.31
CA ASN A 148 6.21 -2.16 11.34
C ASN A 148 5.34 -3.22 10.62
N LEU A 149 5.00 -2.96 9.37
CA LEU A 149 4.20 -3.88 8.55
C LEU A 149 5.02 -5.08 8.08
N THR A 150 4.35 -6.15 7.68
CA THR A 150 5.00 -7.33 7.09
C THR A 150 5.68 -6.98 5.77
N PHE A 151 6.67 -7.81 5.39
CA PHE A 151 7.38 -7.67 4.13
C PHE A 151 6.41 -7.63 2.93
N GLU A 152 5.43 -8.54 2.89
CA GLU A 152 4.49 -8.71 1.79
C GLU A 152 3.59 -7.48 1.62
N THR A 153 3.13 -6.89 2.72
CA THR A 153 2.34 -5.64 2.68
C THR A 153 3.19 -4.48 2.16
N ARG A 154 4.43 -4.33 2.64
CA ARG A 154 5.38 -3.31 2.19
C ARG A 154 5.77 -3.47 0.73
N GLU A 155 5.99 -4.72 0.28
CA GLU A 155 6.26 -5.05 -1.11
C GLU A 155 5.10 -4.63 -2.02
N GLY A 156 3.86 -4.88 -1.58
CA GLY A 156 2.66 -4.51 -2.33
C GLY A 156 2.44 -2.99 -2.41
N ILE A 157 2.82 -2.24 -1.37
CA ILE A 157 2.78 -0.77 -1.37
C ILE A 157 3.75 -0.20 -2.42
N LEU A 158 4.95 -0.77 -2.53
CA LEU A 158 5.97 -0.32 -3.48
C LEU A 158 5.72 -0.91 -4.87
N LYS A 159 4.74 -0.37 -5.59
CA LYS A 159 4.33 -0.86 -6.92
C LYS A 159 5.40 -0.68 -7.99
N HIS A 160 5.98 0.50 -8.05
CA HIS A 160 7.00 0.91 -9.00
C HIS A 160 8.21 1.46 -8.25
N CYS A 161 9.39 1.26 -8.81
CA CYS A 161 10.63 1.78 -8.25
C CYS A 161 11.68 1.88 -9.35
N SER A 162 12.33 3.03 -9.44
CA SER A 162 13.49 3.18 -10.34
C SER A 162 14.66 2.33 -9.86
N ARG A 163 15.58 1.99 -10.76
CA ARG A 163 16.79 1.24 -10.38
C ARG A 163 17.62 1.98 -9.33
N THR A 164 17.70 3.30 -9.42
CA THR A 164 18.41 4.15 -8.47
C THR A 164 17.81 4.05 -7.07
N HIS A 165 16.48 4.21 -6.97
CA HIS A 165 15.78 4.09 -5.70
C HIS A 165 15.82 2.65 -5.14
N ALA A 166 15.76 1.65 -6.02
CA ALA A 166 15.91 0.24 -5.59
C ALA A 166 17.29 -0.04 -4.97
N LEU A 167 18.38 0.53 -5.54
CA LEU A 167 19.72 0.44 -4.96
C LEU A 167 19.81 1.15 -3.60
N GLN A 168 19.17 2.30 -3.46
CA GLN A 168 19.11 3.01 -2.19
C GLN A 168 18.37 2.19 -1.12
N LEU A 169 17.18 1.67 -1.44
CA LEU A 169 16.41 0.81 -0.52
C LEU A 169 17.20 -0.44 -0.12
N GLU A 170 17.90 -1.07 -1.07
CA GLU A 170 18.70 -2.25 -0.81
C GLU A 170 19.92 -1.94 0.06
N SER A 171 20.48 -0.73 -0.01
CA SER A 171 21.56 -0.30 0.89
C SER A 171 21.07 -0.08 2.33
N GLU A 172 19.82 0.35 2.51
CA GLU A 172 19.19 0.53 3.83
C GLU A 172 18.70 -0.81 4.42
N GLU A 173 18.16 -1.69 3.58
CA GLU A 173 17.60 -2.98 3.97
C GLU A 173 17.99 -4.07 2.96
N PRO A 174 19.13 -4.76 3.16
CA PRO A 174 19.58 -5.82 2.27
C PRO A 174 18.55 -6.97 2.14
N ASN A 175 18.25 -7.37 0.91
CA ASN A 175 17.15 -8.29 0.57
C ASN A 175 15.77 -7.80 0.99
N GLY A 176 15.60 -6.48 1.17
CA GLY A 176 14.34 -5.83 1.44
C GLY A 176 13.42 -5.75 0.22
N VAL A 177 12.41 -4.88 0.32
CA VAL A 177 11.39 -4.71 -0.74
C VAL A 177 11.95 -4.11 -2.04
N GLY A 178 13.13 -3.49 -2.00
CA GLY A 178 13.85 -2.97 -3.17
C GLY A 178 14.47 -4.06 -4.05
N ALA A 179 14.86 -5.17 -3.46
CA ALA A 179 15.63 -6.24 -4.12
C ALA A 179 14.96 -6.79 -5.38
N ARG A 180 13.63 -6.96 -5.38
CA ARG A 180 12.90 -7.50 -6.53
C ARG A 180 13.06 -6.67 -7.81
N PHE A 181 13.17 -5.35 -7.69
CA PHE A 181 13.36 -4.46 -8.85
C PHE A 181 14.76 -4.61 -9.46
N LEU A 182 15.77 -4.93 -8.65
CA LEU A 182 17.13 -5.21 -9.13
C LEU A 182 17.23 -6.58 -9.80
N ARG A 183 16.43 -7.55 -9.34
CA ARG A 183 16.38 -8.93 -9.87
C ARG A 183 15.33 -9.09 -10.97
N ASN A 184 14.56 -8.05 -11.28
CA ASN A 184 13.44 -8.11 -12.22
C ASN A 184 12.39 -9.17 -11.85
N GLU A 185 12.12 -9.31 -10.55
CA GLU A 185 11.13 -10.23 -10.00
C GLU A 185 9.76 -9.55 -9.86
N ARG A 186 8.70 -10.34 -9.98
CA ARG A 186 7.33 -9.86 -9.75
C ARG A 186 6.98 -9.96 -8.27
N PRO A 187 6.11 -9.06 -7.75
CA PRO A 187 5.60 -9.17 -6.39
C PRO A 187 4.62 -10.35 -6.26
N SER A 188 4.14 -10.58 -5.04
CA SER A 188 3.08 -11.56 -4.76
C SER A 188 1.86 -11.39 -5.66
N LEU A 189 1.07 -12.45 -5.85
CA LEU A 189 -0.15 -12.38 -6.65
C LEU A 189 -1.17 -11.42 -6.06
N GLU A 190 -1.22 -11.33 -4.74
CA GLU A 190 -2.06 -10.37 -4.02
C GLU A 190 -1.70 -8.93 -4.38
N ALA A 191 -0.42 -8.60 -4.45
CA ALA A 191 0.05 -7.28 -4.87
C ALA A 191 -0.24 -7.00 -6.35
N GLN A 192 -0.10 -8.01 -7.22
CA GLN A 192 -0.47 -7.92 -8.63
C GLN A 192 -1.97 -7.67 -8.81
N LEU A 193 -2.81 -8.40 -8.06
CA LEU A 193 -4.26 -8.19 -8.07
C LEU A 193 -4.63 -6.78 -7.61
N CYS A 194 -4.01 -6.26 -6.54
CA CYS A 194 -4.24 -4.87 -6.11
C CYS A 194 -3.97 -3.88 -7.25
N ASN A 195 -2.85 -4.03 -7.96
CA ASN A 195 -2.53 -3.17 -9.11
C ASN A 195 -3.60 -3.24 -10.21
N PHE A 196 -4.13 -4.44 -10.48
CA PHE A 196 -5.21 -4.63 -11.46
C PHE A 196 -6.50 -3.91 -11.04
N CYS A 197 -6.88 -4.04 -9.76
CA CYS A 197 -8.05 -3.36 -9.20
C CYS A 197 -7.90 -1.83 -9.26
N LEU A 198 -6.69 -1.32 -9.02
CA LEU A 198 -6.40 0.11 -9.10
C LEU A 198 -6.59 0.65 -10.50
N LEU A 199 -6.07 -0.01 -11.53
CA LEU A 199 -6.25 0.37 -12.94
C LEU A 199 -7.73 0.37 -13.30
N TYR A 200 -8.44 -0.70 -13.01
CA TYR A 200 -9.87 -0.82 -13.30
C TYR A 200 -10.71 0.30 -12.65
N THR A 201 -10.43 0.65 -11.41
CA THR A 201 -11.17 1.69 -10.69
C THR A 201 -10.79 3.11 -11.12
N SER A 202 -9.57 3.32 -11.64
CA SER A 202 -9.15 4.61 -12.22
C SER A 202 -9.79 4.85 -13.57
N ASP A 203 -9.77 3.87 -14.47
CA ASP A 203 -10.39 3.96 -15.79
C ASP A 203 -11.91 4.20 -15.68
N ALA A 204 -12.60 3.50 -14.75
CA ALA A 204 -14.02 3.70 -14.50
C ALA A 204 -14.36 5.10 -13.94
N ALA A 205 -13.41 5.82 -13.36
CA ALA A 205 -13.59 7.20 -12.91
C ALA A 205 -13.48 8.19 -14.09
N ASP A 206 -12.58 7.93 -15.04
CA ASP A 206 -12.39 8.77 -16.23
C ASP A 206 -13.57 8.67 -17.21
N GLU A 207 -14.16 7.47 -17.38
CA GLU A 207 -15.34 7.28 -18.23
C GLU A 207 -16.61 7.99 -17.71
N ARG A 208 -16.73 8.22 -16.41
CA ARG A 208 -17.85 8.98 -15.83
C ARG A 208 -17.67 10.50 -15.93
N SER A 209 -16.52 10.96 -16.37
CA SER A 209 -16.14 12.37 -16.45
C SER A 209 -16.26 12.93 -17.88
N SER A 210 -16.58 12.09 -18.86
CA SER A 210 -16.84 12.41 -20.27
C SER A 210 -18.35 12.40 -20.55
#